data_e1b93632299da167455ad8901ff74ab4
#
_entry.id   e1b93632299da167455ad8901ff74ab4
#
_cell.length_a   1.000
_cell.length_b   1.000
_cell.length_c   1.000
_cell.angle_alpha   90.00
_cell.angle_beta   90.00
_cell.angle_gamma   90.00
#
_symmetry.space_group_name_H-M   'P 1'
#
loop_
_entity.id
_entity.type
_entity.pdbx_description
1 polymer ?
#
loop_
_entity_poly.entity_id
_entity_poly.type
_entity_poly.pdbx_seq_one_letter_code
_entity_poly.pdbx_strand_id
1 'polypeptide(L)'
;MNIYIGNLNYRVRESDLQQILEEYGVVYSVKIIVYRDTKRSKGFAFAEMPNAAEAQKAIEELNQAEYEGRQMVVKEAIPRR
;
A
#
# COMPACT_ATOMS: atom_id res chain seq x y z
N MET A 1 -8.94 4.02 7.81
CA MET A 1 -7.71 4.79 7.59
C MET A 1 -7.16 4.49 6.20
N ASN A 2 -6.82 5.51 5.47
CA ASN A 2 -6.20 5.35 4.15
C ASN A 2 -4.69 5.29 4.30
N ILE A 3 -4.05 4.41 3.53
CA ILE A 3 -2.62 4.16 3.61
C ILE A 3 -2.00 4.40 2.24
N TYR A 4 -0.91 5.16 2.21
CA TYR A 4 -0.09 5.32 1.01
C TYR A 4 1.07 4.35 1.08
N ILE A 5 1.31 3.64 -0.03
CA ILE A 5 2.42 2.68 -0.13
C ILE A 5 3.19 3.03 -1.39
N GLY A 6 4.41 3.49 -1.22
CA GLY A 6 5.21 3.98 -2.34
C GLY A 6 6.52 3.25 -2.49
N ASN A 7 7.28 3.64 -3.50
CA ASN A 7 8.55 3.05 -3.88
C ASN A 7 8.44 1.56 -4.15
N LEU A 8 7.33 1.17 -4.78
CA LEU A 8 7.07 -0.23 -5.10
C LEU A 8 7.76 -0.63 -6.40
N ASN A 9 8.21 -1.90 -6.44
CA ASN A 9 8.62 -2.49 -7.70
C ASN A 9 7.40 -2.54 -8.62
N TYR A 10 7.60 -2.27 -9.90
CA TYR A 10 6.51 -2.21 -10.87
C TYR A 10 5.80 -3.56 -11.07
N ARG A 11 6.38 -4.64 -10.60
CA ARG A 11 5.78 -5.98 -10.67
C ARG A 11 4.78 -6.26 -9.56
N VAL A 12 4.75 -5.44 -8.51
CA VAL A 12 3.85 -5.64 -7.38
C VAL A 12 2.41 -5.43 -7.83
N ARG A 13 1.53 -6.36 -7.44
CA ARG A 13 0.12 -6.32 -7.79
C ARG A 13 -0.73 -6.01 -6.57
N GLU A 14 -1.99 -5.68 -6.82
CA GLU A 14 -2.93 -5.38 -5.74
C GLU A 14 -3.10 -6.57 -4.80
N SER A 15 -3.16 -7.79 -5.35
CA SER A 15 -3.29 -8.98 -4.52
C SER A 15 -2.08 -9.19 -3.62
N ASP A 16 -0.88 -8.83 -4.08
CA ASP A 16 0.32 -8.95 -3.27
C ASP A 16 0.24 -8.05 -2.05
N LEU A 17 -0.15 -6.79 -2.26
CA LEU A 17 -0.27 -5.82 -1.18
C LEU A 17 -1.40 -6.20 -0.23
N GLN A 18 -2.50 -6.70 -0.77
CA GLN A 18 -3.62 -7.13 0.05
C GLN A 18 -3.21 -8.23 1.01
N GLN A 19 -2.46 -9.23 0.52
CA GLN A 19 -1.98 -10.32 1.37
C GLN A 19 -1.07 -9.81 2.48
N ILE A 20 -0.17 -8.88 2.15
CA ILE A 20 0.74 -8.32 3.15
C ILE A 20 -0.05 -7.57 4.23
N LEU A 21 -1.00 -6.74 3.81
CA LEU A 21 -1.76 -5.94 4.75
C LEU A 21 -2.73 -6.79 5.60
N GLU A 22 -3.24 -7.88 5.02
CA GLU A 22 -4.16 -8.76 5.75
C GLU A 22 -3.51 -9.44 6.94
N GLU A 23 -2.18 -9.50 6.98
CA GLU A 23 -1.48 -10.01 8.15
C GLU A 23 -1.66 -9.10 9.37
N TYR A 24 -2.05 -7.85 9.16
CA TYR A 24 -2.24 -6.87 10.23
C TYR A 24 -3.70 -6.67 10.60
N GLY A 25 -4.62 -7.04 9.71
CA GLY A 25 -6.04 -6.90 9.98
C GLY A 25 -6.87 -6.85 8.72
N VAL A 26 -8.10 -6.39 8.86
CA VAL A 26 -9.06 -6.33 7.75
C VAL A 26 -8.62 -5.26 6.75
N VAL A 27 -8.56 -5.64 5.48
CA VAL A 27 -8.25 -4.73 4.37
C VAL A 27 -9.53 -4.51 3.57
N TYR A 28 -9.95 -3.26 3.48
CA TYR A 28 -11.17 -2.90 2.77
C TYR A 28 -10.94 -2.80 1.27
N SER A 29 -9.84 -2.18 0.86
CA SER A 29 -9.51 -2.05 -0.56
C SER A 29 -8.02 -1.80 -0.74
N VAL A 30 -7.52 -2.18 -1.91
CA VAL A 30 -6.14 -1.87 -2.34
C VAL A 30 -6.23 -1.46 -3.80
N LYS A 31 -5.59 -0.35 -4.15
CA LYS A 31 -5.56 0.11 -5.53
C LYS A 31 -4.17 0.59 -5.89
N ILE A 32 -3.54 -0.08 -6.85
CA ILE A 32 -2.26 0.36 -7.42
C ILE A 32 -2.57 1.42 -8.47
N ILE A 33 -1.85 2.54 -8.40
CA ILE A 33 -2.03 3.61 -9.36
C ILE A 33 -1.22 3.30 -10.60
N VAL A 34 -1.87 3.41 -11.75
CA VAL A 34 -1.26 3.05 -13.03
C VAL A 34 -1.34 4.22 -13.99
N TYR A 35 -0.45 4.21 -14.99
CA TYR A 35 -0.54 5.15 -16.08
C TYR A 35 -1.78 4.86 -16.91
N ARG A 36 -2.49 5.90 -17.32
CA ARG A 36 -3.76 5.74 -18.01
C ARG A 36 -3.59 5.06 -19.38
N ASP A 37 -2.55 5.42 -20.10
CA ASP A 37 -2.34 4.96 -21.46
C ASP A 37 -1.68 3.59 -21.54
N THR A 38 -0.67 3.32 -20.70
CA THR A 38 0.10 2.08 -20.75
C THR A 38 -0.39 1.02 -19.78
N LYS A 39 -1.18 1.42 -18.76
CA LYS A 39 -1.64 0.55 -17.67
C LYS A 39 -0.50 0.02 -16.81
N ARG A 40 0.68 0.63 -16.90
CA ARG A 40 1.83 0.25 -16.07
C ARG A 40 1.75 0.91 -14.72
N SER A 41 2.23 0.21 -13.70
CA SER A 41 2.27 0.73 -12.34
C SER A 41 3.14 1.99 -12.27
N LYS A 42 2.65 2.98 -11.52
CA LYS A 42 3.45 4.17 -11.21
C LYS A 42 4.38 3.94 -10.01
N GLY A 43 4.35 2.74 -9.41
CA GLY A 43 5.19 2.40 -8.29
C GLY A 43 4.62 2.81 -6.94
N PHE A 44 3.33 3.10 -6.86
CA PHE A 44 2.69 3.38 -5.60
C PHE A 44 1.22 2.98 -5.62
N ALA A 45 0.67 2.84 -4.42
CA ALA A 45 -0.70 2.37 -4.25
C ALA A 45 -1.35 3.03 -3.05
N PHE A 46 -2.67 2.94 -2.99
CA PHE A 46 -3.45 3.33 -1.82
C PHE A 46 -4.23 2.14 -1.33
N ALA A 47 -4.33 2.01 -0.01
CA ALA A 47 -5.12 0.97 0.60
C ALA A 47 -6.00 1.57 1.68
N GLU A 48 -7.08 0.88 2.01
CA GLU A 48 -7.94 1.30 3.11
C GLU A 48 -8.11 0.15 4.09
N MET A 49 -7.83 0.45 5.36
CA MET A 49 -8.06 -0.48 6.47
C MET A 49 -8.99 0.21 7.46
N PRO A 50 -10.18 -0.36 7.74
CA PRO A 50 -11.15 0.32 8.60
C PRO A 50 -10.74 0.43 10.06
N ASN A 51 -9.89 -0.47 10.54
CA ASN A 51 -9.44 -0.42 11.93
C ASN A 51 -8.16 0.40 12.03
N ALA A 52 -8.23 1.54 12.72
CA ALA A 52 -7.10 2.46 12.80
C ALA A 52 -5.88 1.85 13.50
N ALA A 53 -6.11 1.05 14.56
CA ALA A 53 -5.01 0.44 15.28
C ALA A 53 -4.25 -0.58 14.42
N GLU A 54 -5.00 -1.39 13.67
CA GLU A 54 -4.38 -2.35 12.75
C GLU A 54 -3.64 -1.66 11.63
N ALA A 55 -4.23 -0.60 11.08
CA ALA A 55 -3.61 0.18 10.02
C ALA A 55 -2.31 0.84 10.51
N GLN A 56 -2.34 1.39 11.71
CA GLN A 56 -1.16 2.03 12.28
C GLN A 56 -0.03 1.04 12.47
N LYS A 57 -0.34 -0.17 12.92
CA LYS A 57 0.66 -1.20 13.09
C LYS A 57 1.26 -1.61 11.75
N ALA A 58 0.42 -1.74 10.73
CA ALA A 58 0.90 -2.04 9.37
C ALA A 58 1.86 -0.97 8.88
N ILE A 59 1.52 0.29 9.07
CA ILE A 59 2.37 1.40 8.67
C ILE A 59 3.72 1.32 9.39
N GLU A 60 3.71 1.12 10.70
CA GLU A 60 4.94 1.11 11.48
C GLU A 60 5.88 -0.03 11.07
N GLU A 61 5.32 -1.21 10.78
CA GLU A 61 6.14 -2.37 10.46
C GLU A 61 6.54 -2.43 9.00
N LEU A 62 5.72 -1.91 8.10
CA LEU A 62 6.00 -1.99 6.67
C LEU A 62 6.81 -0.82 6.14
N ASN A 63 6.76 0.33 6.81
CA ASN A 63 7.53 1.48 6.35
C ASN A 63 9.01 1.16 6.41
N GLN A 64 9.71 1.38 5.30
CA GLN A 64 11.13 1.07 5.10
C GLN A 64 11.45 -0.42 5.04
N ALA A 65 10.44 -1.29 5.09
CA ALA A 65 10.66 -2.71 4.90
C ALA A 65 11.00 -3.01 3.45
N GLU A 66 11.95 -3.89 3.23
CA GLU A 66 12.30 -4.26 1.87
C GLU A 66 11.29 -5.25 1.31
N TYR A 67 10.80 -4.97 0.10
CA TYR A 67 9.87 -5.84 -0.60
C TYR A 67 10.19 -5.79 -2.08
N GLU A 68 10.40 -6.96 -2.67
CA GLU A 68 10.73 -7.07 -4.10
C GLU A 68 11.93 -6.18 -4.48
N GLY A 69 12.94 -6.15 -3.63
CA GLY A 69 14.19 -5.44 -3.88
C GLY A 69 14.15 -3.93 -3.63
N ARG A 70 13.07 -3.40 -3.07
CA ARG A 70 12.95 -1.98 -2.80
C ARG A 70 12.40 -1.74 -1.40
N GLN A 71 12.90 -0.70 -0.73
CA GLN A 71 12.36 -0.29 0.55
C GLN A 71 11.06 0.47 0.32
N MET A 72 9.97 -0.05 0.89
CA MET A 72 8.67 0.58 0.75
C MET A 72 8.58 1.84 1.61
N VAL A 73 7.82 2.83 1.11
CA VAL A 73 7.43 3.99 1.89
C VAL A 73 5.95 3.79 2.25
N VAL A 74 5.66 3.63 3.53
CA VAL A 74 4.29 3.37 3.99
C VAL A 74 3.92 4.42 5.01
N LYS A 75 2.85 5.14 4.75
CA LYS A 75 2.40 6.21 5.65
C LYS A 75 0.90 6.42 5.51
N GLU A 76 0.33 7.12 6.47
CA GLU A 76 -1.09 7.45 6.38
C GLU A 76 -1.33 8.43 5.23
N ALA A 77 -2.33 8.13 4.42
CA ALA A 77 -2.76 9.01 3.35
C ALA A 77 -3.95 9.83 3.81
N ILE A 78 -3.82 11.14 3.73
CA ILE A 78 -4.91 12.05 4.11
C ILE A 78 -5.68 12.38 2.84
N PRO A 79 -7.00 12.06 2.79
CA PRO A 79 -7.79 12.36 1.60
C PRO A 79 -7.78 13.86 1.31
N ARG A 80 -7.62 14.19 0.05
CA ARG A 80 -7.76 15.58 -0.39
C ARG A 80 -9.23 15.90 -0.62
N ARG A 81 -9.56 17.11 -0.34
CA ARG A 81 -10.88 17.65 -0.65
C ARG A 81 -10.82 18.58 -1.83
#